data_c9a20835d260bf6dc4ea7be1bfd85fa6
#
_entry.id   c9a20835d260bf6dc4ea7be1bfd85fa6
#
_cell.length_a   1.000
_cell.length_b   1.000
_cell.length_c   1.000
_cell.angle_alpha   90.00
_cell.angle_beta   90.00
_cell.angle_gamma   90.00
#
_symmetry.space_group_name_H-M   'P 1'
#
loop_
_entity.id
_entity.type
_entity.pdbx_description
1 polymer ?
#
loop_
_entity_poly.entity_id
_entity_poly.type
_entity_poly.pdbx_seq_one_letter_code
_entity_poly.pdbx_strand_id
1 'polypeptide(L)'
;MSVRMSILAMVAQGPSYGYLLRAEFDRRTGAHWPLNVGQVYKALDALERDGLVARSAETDADGHIFYEATEAGSAEALRWLATADATSAPARSDLAIKIAVASTLPGVDLDRLLSAQRQAALGNLQRLTRDMAASDPADQKADAGMLLSGRLVADAILFEAETELRWLDHVEQRIRHARHNDVRIDIAFDTDPPRRGRPPRLPGKDRT
;
A
#
# COMPACT_ATOMS: atom_id res chain seq x y z
N MET A 1 -4.96 -7.04 1.54
CA MET A 1 -5.64 -7.67 2.71
C MET A 1 -6.12 -6.66 3.75
N SER A 2 -5.49 -5.51 3.92
CA SER A 2 -5.83 -4.53 4.97
C SER A 2 -7.26 -3.95 4.89
N VAL A 3 -7.76 -3.58 3.70
CA VAL A 3 -9.11 -3.00 3.55
C VAL A 3 -10.21 -3.94 4.04
N ARG A 4 -10.16 -5.23 3.67
CA ARG A 4 -11.14 -6.22 4.11
C ARG A 4 -11.17 -6.36 5.63
N MET A 5 -10.00 -6.43 6.27
CA MET A 5 -9.90 -6.56 7.71
C MET A 5 -10.29 -5.26 8.44
N SER A 6 -10.02 -4.10 7.84
CA SER A 6 -10.51 -2.82 8.38
C SER A 6 -12.05 -2.74 8.35
N ILE A 7 -12.70 -3.20 7.26
CA ILE A 7 -14.15 -3.30 7.18
C ILE A 7 -14.68 -4.24 8.27
N LEU A 8 -14.07 -5.43 8.45
CA LEU A 8 -14.46 -6.36 9.50
C LEU A 8 -14.35 -5.73 10.91
N ALA A 9 -13.25 -5.05 11.20
CA ALA A 9 -13.03 -4.39 12.49
C ALA A 9 -14.05 -3.27 12.76
N MET A 10 -14.52 -2.58 11.71
CA MET A 10 -15.59 -1.58 11.85
C MET A 10 -16.95 -2.23 12.05
N VAL A 11 -17.29 -3.28 11.30
CA VAL A 11 -18.55 -4.03 11.47
C VAL A 11 -18.62 -4.70 12.84
N ALA A 12 -17.50 -5.07 13.43
CA ALA A 12 -17.44 -5.64 14.78
C ALA A 12 -17.81 -4.62 15.90
N GLN A 13 -17.93 -3.32 15.57
CA GLN A 13 -18.36 -2.30 16.52
C GLN A 13 -19.88 -2.13 16.54
N GLY A 14 -20.60 -2.68 15.58
CA GLY A 14 -22.06 -2.65 15.49
C GLY A 14 -22.57 -2.81 14.06
N PRO A 15 -23.88 -3.05 13.91
CA PRO A 15 -24.50 -3.21 12.61
C PRO A 15 -24.27 -2.00 11.71
N SER A 16 -23.88 -2.25 10.46
CA SER A 16 -23.55 -1.18 9.53
C SER A 16 -23.84 -1.58 8.08
N TYR A 17 -24.09 -0.62 7.21
CA TYR A 17 -24.29 -0.84 5.78
C TYR A 17 -23.14 -0.25 4.95
N GLY A 18 -23.02 -0.69 3.71
CA GLY A 18 -21.83 -0.40 2.89
C GLY A 18 -21.46 1.07 2.75
N TYR A 19 -22.44 1.97 2.58
CA TYR A 19 -22.20 3.41 2.48
C TYR A 19 -21.69 4.01 3.80
N LEU A 20 -22.25 3.58 4.93
CA LEU A 20 -21.79 4.02 6.26
C LEU A 20 -20.37 3.55 6.53
N LEU A 21 -20.06 2.29 6.20
CA LEU A 21 -18.71 1.75 6.33
C LEU A 21 -17.68 2.49 5.47
N ARG A 22 -18.05 2.85 4.24
CA ARG A 22 -17.21 3.68 3.40
C ARG A 22 -16.95 5.05 4.04
N ALA A 23 -18.01 5.76 4.45
CA ALA A 23 -17.89 7.06 5.07
C ALA A 23 -17.03 7.01 6.35
N GLU A 24 -17.21 5.96 7.16
CA GLU A 24 -16.44 5.75 8.38
C GLU A 24 -14.97 5.42 8.09
N PHE A 25 -14.69 4.65 7.05
CA PHE A 25 -13.31 4.39 6.61
C PHE A 25 -12.62 5.69 6.16
N ASP A 26 -13.28 6.48 5.30
CA ASP A 26 -12.75 7.76 4.84
C ASP A 26 -12.50 8.70 6.02
N ARG A 27 -13.42 8.75 6.98
CA ARG A 27 -13.28 9.56 8.19
C ARG A 27 -12.08 9.14 9.04
N ARG A 28 -11.88 7.83 9.27
CA ARG A 28 -10.77 7.29 10.08
C ARG A 28 -9.41 7.41 9.40
N THR A 29 -9.38 7.41 8.09
CA THR A 29 -8.13 7.55 7.31
C THR A 29 -7.85 8.96 6.85
N GLY A 30 -8.65 9.97 7.29
CA GLY A 30 -8.53 11.34 6.83
C GLY A 30 -8.80 11.51 5.34
N ALA A 31 -9.56 10.59 4.73
CA ALA A 31 -9.84 10.52 3.30
C ALA A 31 -8.56 10.43 2.40
N HIS A 32 -7.40 10.11 2.97
CA HIS A 32 -6.16 9.95 2.21
C HIS A 32 -6.16 8.70 1.31
N TRP A 33 -6.94 7.67 1.68
CA TRP A 33 -7.13 6.43 0.92
C TRP A 33 -8.61 6.19 0.61
N PRO A 34 -9.22 6.97 -0.29
CA PRO A 34 -10.65 6.87 -0.52
C PRO A 34 -11.03 5.50 -1.10
N LEU A 35 -12.03 4.87 -0.48
CA LEU A 35 -12.61 3.64 -0.99
C LEU A 35 -13.81 3.95 -1.90
N ASN A 36 -13.93 3.21 -3.00
CA ASN A 36 -15.18 3.19 -3.73
C ASN A 36 -16.16 2.17 -3.10
N VAL A 37 -17.45 2.42 -3.29
CA VAL A 37 -18.51 1.59 -2.71
C VAL A 37 -18.42 0.12 -3.16
N GLY A 38 -18.01 -0.12 -4.42
CA GLY A 38 -17.82 -1.47 -4.94
C GLY A 38 -16.72 -2.26 -4.21
N GLN A 39 -15.65 -1.58 -3.76
CA GLN A 39 -14.61 -2.23 -2.95
C GLN A 39 -15.14 -2.65 -1.56
N VAL A 40 -16.01 -1.82 -0.95
CA VAL A 40 -16.63 -2.15 0.33
C VAL A 40 -17.56 -3.35 0.19
N TYR A 41 -18.45 -3.36 -0.80
CA TYR A 41 -19.35 -4.51 -1.01
C TYR A 41 -18.58 -5.79 -1.38
N LYS A 42 -17.54 -5.70 -2.20
CA LYS A 42 -16.66 -6.84 -2.48
C LYS A 42 -15.99 -7.40 -1.22
N ALA A 43 -15.62 -6.52 -0.28
CA ALA A 43 -15.07 -6.94 1.00
C ALA A 43 -16.13 -7.61 1.87
N LEU A 44 -17.34 -7.04 1.95
CA LEU A 44 -18.46 -7.60 2.70
C LEU A 44 -18.90 -8.96 2.15
N ASP A 45 -19.02 -9.11 0.83
CA ASP A 45 -19.35 -10.40 0.21
C ASP A 45 -18.30 -11.48 0.49
N ALA A 46 -17.02 -11.10 0.54
CA ALA A 46 -15.95 -12.01 0.91
C ALA A 46 -15.99 -12.39 2.40
N LEU A 47 -16.29 -11.45 3.28
CA LEU A 47 -16.44 -11.69 4.72
C LEU A 47 -17.65 -12.56 5.04
N GLU A 48 -18.78 -12.34 4.34
CA GLU A 48 -19.99 -13.14 4.48
C GLU A 48 -19.74 -14.58 4.02
N ARG A 49 -19.10 -14.77 2.87
CA ARG A 49 -18.75 -16.11 2.35
C ARG A 49 -17.86 -16.87 3.31
N ASP A 50 -16.97 -16.17 4.01
CA ASP A 50 -16.06 -16.77 5.00
C ASP A 50 -16.72 -16.91 6.39
N GLY A 51 -18.00 -16.55 6.53
CA GLY A 51 -18.76 -16.68 7.77
C GLY A 51 -18.35 -15.69 8.88
N LEU A 52 -17.63 -14.62 8.52
CA LEU A 52 -17.16 -13.61 9.48
C LEU A 52 -18.15 -12.47 9.66
N VAL A 53 -19.08 -12.30 8.71
CA VAL A 53 -20.13 -11.29 8.72
C VAL A 53 -21.43 -11.96 8.30
N ALA A 54 -22.54 -11.53 8.87
CA ALA A 54 -23.89 -11.95 8.47
C ALA A 54 -24.69 -10.73 7.99
N ARG A 55 -25.55 -10.93 7.00
CA ARG A 55 -26.54 -9.94 6.59
C ARG A 55 -27.71 -9.97 7.56
N SER A 56 -28.19 -8.79 7.94
CA SER A 56 -29.50 -8.68 8.60
C SER A 56 -30.60 -9.07 7.63
N ALA A 57 -31.61 -9.76 8.17
CA ALA A 57 -32.83 -10.06 7.43
C ALA A 57 -33.74 -8.81 7.28
N GLU A 58 -33.50 -7.80 8.10
CA GLU A 58 -34.28 -6.57 8.13
C GLU A 58 -33.53 -5.46 7.39
N THR A 59 -34.29 -4.63 6.67
CA THR A 59 -33.80 -3.40 6.05
C THR A 59 -34.40 -2.21 6.79
N ASP A 60 -33.69 -1.07 6.77
CA ASP A 60 -34.27 0.19 7.26
C ASP A 60 -35.33 0.77 6.30
N ALA A 61 -35.88 1.93 6.66
CA ALA A 61 -36.88 2.62 5.85
C ALA A 61 -36.35 3.05 4.45
N ASP A 62 -35.03 3.18 4.29
CA ASP A 62 -34.36 3.54 3.05
C ASP A 62 -33.92 2.31 2.24
N GLY A 63 -34.21 1.10 2.74
CA GLY A 63 -33.89 -0.17 2.08
C GLY A 63 -32.42 -0.60 2.22
N HIS A 64 -31.68 -0.08 3.17
CA HIS A 64 -30.30 -0.49 3.40
C HIS A 64 -30.24 -1.87 4.05
N ILE A 65 -29.35 -2.71 3.53
CA ILE A 65 -29.01 -4.02 4.10
C ILE A 65 -27.89 -3.81 5.12
N PHE A 66 -28.13 -4.19 6.36
CA PHE A 66 -27.14 -4.13 7.42
C PHE A 66 -26.32 -5.42 7.48
N TYR A 67 -25.08 -5.27 7.91
CA TYR A 67 -24.13 -6.34 8.13
C TYR A 67 -23.67 -6.29 9.58
N GLU A 68 -23.55 -7.45 10.20
CA GLU A 68 -23.08 -7.64 11.57
C GLU A 68 -21.94 -8.64 11.60
N ALA A 69 -20.95 -8.40 12.45
CA ALA A 69 -19.89 -9.37 12.64
C ALA A 69 -20.42 -10.58 13.42
N THR A 70 -20.09 -11.78 12.97
CA THR A 70 -20.32 -12.99 13.74
C THR A 70 -19.37 -13.04 14.94
N GLU A 71 -19.57 -13.97 15.87
CA GLU A 71 -18.60 -14.21 16.94
C GLU A 71 -17.20 -14.53 16.39
N ALA A 72 -17.15 -15.39 15.36
CA ALA A 72 -15.90 -15.69 14.65
C ALA A 72 -15.29 -14.46 13.98
N GLY A 73 -16.12 -13.58 13.40
CA GLY A 73 -15.69 -12.33 12.80
C GLY A 73 -15.11 -11.36 13.81
N SER A 74 -15.75 -11.20 14.94
CA SER A 74 -15.26 -10.35 16.04
C SER A 74 -13.92 -10.85 16.59
N ALA A 75 -13.78 -12.15 16.80
CA ALA A 75 -12.52 -12.77 17.21
C ALA A 75 -11.41 -12.59 16.17
N GLU A 76 -11.73 -12.74 14.87
CA GLU A 76 -10.79 -12.53 13.77
C GLU A 76 -10.31 -11.08 13.68
N ALA A 77 -11.22 -10.10 13.84
CA ALA A 77 -10.87 -8.69 13.85
C ALA A 77 -9.89 -8.35 14.98
N LEU A 78 -10.16 -8.85 16.21
CA LEU A 78 -9.27 -8.65 17.35
C LEU A 78 -7.90 -9.30 17.13
N ARG A 79 -7.89 -10.52 16.59
CA ARG A 79 -6.64 -11.23 16.26
C ARG A 79 -5.82 -10.45 15.23
N TRP A 80 -6.45 -9.96 14.17
CA TRP A 80 -5.77 -9.16 13.16
C TRP A 80 -5.14 -7.90 13.76
N LEU A 81 -5.88 -7.16 14.60
CA LEU A 81 -5.37 -5.96 15.27
C LEU A 81 -4.20 -6.24 16.22
N ALA A 82 -4.16 -7.43 16.82
CA ALA A 82 -3.10 -7.84 17.74
C ALA A 82 -1.87 -8.45 17.04
N THR A 83 -2.00 -8.83 15.76
CA THR A 83 -0.93 -9.52 15.03
C THR A 83 -0.08 -8.52 14.27
N ALA A 84 1.25 -8.60 14.44
CA ALA A 84 2.16 -7.78 13.65
C ALA A 84 2.14 -8.16 12.17
N ASP A 85 2.05 -7.16 11.28
CA ASP A 85 2.18 -7.35 9.84
C ASP A 85 3.65 -7.66 9.49
N ALA A 86 4.04 -8.93 9.61
CA ALA A 86 5.32 -9.40 9.12
C ALA A 86 5.23 -9.67 7.61
N THR A 87 5.72 -8.74 6.81
CA THR A 87 5.88 -8.96 5.37
C THR A 87 7.05 -9.92 5.14
N SER A 88 6.76 -11.19 4.87
CA SER A 88 7.78 -12.21 4.58
C SER A 88 8.39 -12.09 3.17
N ALA A 89 7.76 -11.34 2.29
CA ALA A 89 8.25 -11.09 0.93
C ALA A 89 8.21 -9.58 0.62
N PRO A 90 9.26 -9.03 0.00
CA PRO A 90 9.24 -7.63 -0.43
C PRO A 90 8.10 -7.40 -1.42
N ALA A 91 7.35 -6.33 -1.20
CA ALA A 91 6.35 -5.89 -2.18
C ALA A 91 7.04 -5.62 -3.53
N ARG A 92 6.42 -6.06 -4.63
CA ARG A 92 6.92 -5.72 -5.97
C ARG A 92 6.76 -4.22 -6.17
N SER A 93 7.89 -3.54 -6.38
CA SER A 93 7.91 -2.13 -6.77
C SER A 93 8.05 -2.05 -8.28
N ASP A 94 7.05 -1.54 -8.98
CA ASP A 94 7.09 -1.35 -10.44
C ASP A 94 8.24 -0.42 -10.84
N LEU A 95 8.53 0.59 -10.03
CA LEU A 95 9.65 1.48 -10.23
C LEU A 95 11.00 0.76 -10.11
N ALA A 96 11.17 -0.10 -9.10
CA ALA A 96 12.38 -0.88 -8.93
C ALA A 96 12.59 -1.84 -10.10
N ILE A 97 11.55 -2.50 -10.57
CA ILE A 97 11.59 -3.37 -11.76
C ILE A 97 11.97 -2.55 -12.99
N LYS A 98 11.33 -1.40 -13.21
CA LYS A 98 11.62 -0.50 -14.33
C LYS A 98 13.09 -0.10 -14.36
N ILE A 99 13.64 0.34 -13.23
CA ILE A 99 15.04 0.75 -13.13
C ILE A 99 15.99 -0.43 -13.32
N ALA A 100 15.71 -1.58 -12.71
CA ALA A 100 16.51 -2.78 -12.86
C ALA A 100 16.58 -3.26 -14.32
N VAL A 101 15.46 -3.26 -15.02
CA VAL A 101 15.42 -3.61 -16.45
C VAL A 101 16.16 -2.56 -17.28
N ALA A 102 15.83 -1.27 -17.08
CA ALA A 102 16.45 -0.17 -17.82
C ALA A 102 17.98 -0.12 -17.65
N SER A 103 18.49 -0.48 -16.46
CA SER A 103 19.94 -0.48 -16.19
C SER A 103 20.72 -1.54 -16.96
N THR A 104 20.04 -2.55 -17.50
CA THR A 104 20.66 -3.64 -18.26
C THR A 104 20.44 -3.54 -19.77
N LEU A 105 19.55 -2.66 -20.22
CA LEU A 105 19.24 -2.50 -21.63
C LEU A 105 20.24 -1.56 -22.33
N PRO A 106 20.81 -1.96 -23.49
CA PRO A 106 21.68 -1.10 -24.26
C PRO A 106 20.92 0.13 -24.80
N GLY A 107 21.59 1.28 -24.81
CA GLY A 107 21.05 2.52 -25.39
C GLY A 107 20.03 3.26 -24.52
N VAL A 108 19.74 2.80 -23.31
CA VAL A 108 18.88 3.52 -22.35
C VAL A 108 19.68 4.60 -21.63
N ASP A 109 19.19 5.84 -21.71
CA ASP A 109 19.72 6.97 -20.93
C ASP A 109 19.20 6.89 -19.48
N LEU A 110 19.97 6.20 -18.63
CA LEU A 110 19.64 6.02 -17.21
C LEU A 110 19.64 7.34 -16.43
N ASP A 111 20.53 8.27 -16.78
CA ASP A 111 20.64 9.54 -16.06
C ASP A 111 19.39 10.39 -16.29
N ARG A 112 18.90 10.41 -17.54
CA ARG A 112 17.66 11.07 -17.89
C ARG A 112 16.46 10.40 -17.21
N LEU A 113 16.42 9.06 -17.18
CA LEU A 113 15.35 8.30 -16.54
C LEU A 113 15.30 8.59 -15.04
N LEU A 114 16.43 8.52 -14.34
CA LEU A 114 16.52 8.77 -12.90
C LEU A 114 16.22 10.22 -12.56
N SER A 115 16.71 11.19 -13.35
CA SER A 115 16.40 12.60 -13.15
C SER A 115 14.92 12.89 -13.29
N ALA A 116 14.26 12.33 -14.32
CA ALA A 116 12.80 12.48 -14.49
C ALA A 116 12.02 11.86 -13.34
N GLN A 117 12.41 10.66 -12.89
CA GLN A 117 11.74 9.99 -11.77
C GLN A 117 11.93 10.76 -10.47
N ARG A 118 13.14 11.28 -10.21
CA ARG A 118 13.43 12.11 -9.04
C ARG A 118 12.60 13.39 -9.02
N GLN A 119 12.46 14.07 -10.16
CA GLN A 119 11.61 15.27 -10.25
C GLN A 119 10.14 14.94 -9.97
N ALA A 120 9.64 13.81 -10.49
CA ALA A 120 8.29 13.35 -10.21
C ALA A 120 8.07 13.04 -8.72
N ALA A 121 9.00 12.32 -8.09
CA ALA A 121 8.95 11.98 -6.66
C ALA A 121 9.01 13.25 -5.78
N LEU A 122 9.89 14.21 -6.11
CA LEU A 122 9.99 15.49 -5.39
C LEU A 122 8.71 16.31 -5.55
N GLY A 123 8.15 16.39 -6.76
CA GLY A 123 6.88 17.07 -7.00
C GLY A 123 5.72 16.43 -6.22
N ASN A 124 5.69 15.10 -6.13
CA ASN A 124 4.73 14.37 -5.31
C ASN A 124 4.87 14.70 -3.82
N LEU A 125 6.08 14.65 -3.28
CA LEU A 125 6.35 15.00 -1.88
C LEU A 125 5.93 16.44 -1.55
N GLN A 126 6.26 17.40 -2.42
CA GLN A 126 5.87 18.80 -2.26
C GLN A 126 4.34 18.99 -2.29
N ARG A 127 3.64 18.24 -3.16
CA ARG A 127 2.19 18.25 -3.21
C ARG A 127 1.60 17.71 -1.92
N LEU A 128 2.03 16.52 -1.47
CA LEU A 128 1.59 15.90 -0.23
C LEU A 128 1.79 16.81 0.98
N THR A 129 2.98 17.41 1.10
CA THR A 129 3.28 18.34 2.20
C THR A 129 2.35 19.56 2.20
N ARG A 130 2.05 20.11 1.01
CA ARG A 130 1.11 21.25 0.91
C ARG A 130 -0.32 20.85 1.23
N ASP A 131 -0.77 19.68 0.74
CA ASP A 131 -2.13 19.18 0.98
C ASP A 131 -2.34 18.93 2.47
N MET A 132 -1.32 18.40 3.16
CA MET A 132 -1.35 18.20 4.62
C MET A 132 -1.35 19.52 5.40
N ALA A 133 -0.55 20.50 4.98
CA ALA A 133 -0.54 21.82 5.61
C ALA A 133 -1.86 22.57 5.41
N ALA A 134 -2.54 22.35 4.27
CA ALA A 134 -3.85 22.95 3.99
C ALA A 134 -5.00 22.27 4.76
N SER A 135 -4.79 21.04 5.23
CA SER A 135 -5.74 20.29 6.05
C SER A 135 -5.65 20.61 7.54
N ASP A 136 -5.14 21.79 7.90
CA ASP A 136 -5.03 22.25 9.29
C ASP A 136 -6.43 22.33 9.94
N PRO A 137 -6.60 21.79 11.16
CA PRO A 137 -7.89 21.59 11.80
C PRO A 137 -8.48 22.90 12.34
N ALA A 138 -8.84 23.83 11.44
CA ALA A 138 -9.68 24.96 11.79
C ALA A 138 -11.12 24.52 12.16
N ASP A 139 -11.50 23.30 11.84
CA ASP A 139 -12.75 22.68 12.27
C ASP A 139 -12.60 22.11 13.69
N GLN A 140 -12.67 23.00 14.69
CA GLN A 140 -12.60 22.68 16.13
C GLN A 140 -13.71 21.71 16.64
N LYS A 141 -14.53 21.16 15.76
CA LYS A 141 -15.56 20.16 16.07
C LYS A 141 -15.17 18.73 15.76
N ALA A 142 -14.03 18.47 15.13
CA ALA A 142 -13.58 17.11 14.86
C ALA A 142 -13.10 16.45 16.16
N ASP A 143 -13.51 15.20 16.36
CA ASP A 143 -13.01 14.35 17.44
C ASP A 143 -11.47 14.25 17.34
N ALA A 144 -10.77 14.57 18.45
CA ALA A 144 -9.30 14.53 18.51
C ALA A 144 -8.73 13.16 18.10
N GLY A 145 -9.44 12.08 18.39
CA GLY A 145 -9.06 10.73 17.96
C GLY A 145 -9.08 10.57 16.43
N MET A 146 -10.06 11.19 15.76
CA MET A 146 -10.15 11.16 14.29
C MET A 146 -9.07 12.01 13.64
N LEU A 147 -8.76 13.17 14.22
CA LEU A 147 -7.64 13.99 13.74
C LEU A 147 -6.31 13.23 13.85
N LEU A 148 -6.11 12.54 14.97
CA LEU A 148 -4.91 11.74 15.16
C LEU A 148 -4.84 10.59 14.13
N SER A 149 -5.91 9.83 13.94
CA SER A 149 -5.90 8.69 13.00
C SER A 149 -5.64 9.13 11.56
N GLY A 150 -6.24 10.23 11.11
CA GLY A 150 -5.98 10.81 9.80
C GLY A 150 -4.51 11.27 9.64
N ARG A 151 -3.93 11.89 10.68
CA ARG A 151 -2.51 12.28 10.68
C ARG A 151 -1.56 11.10 10.59
N LEU A 152 -1.82 10.01 11.31
CA LEU A 152 -0.99 8.80 11.21
C LEU A 152 -0.95 8.23 9.78
N VAL A 153 -2.07 8.27 9.07
CA VAL A 153 -2.12 7.86 7.66
C VAL A 153 -1.33 8.83 6.78
N ALA A 154 -1.51 10.12 6.98
CA ALA A 154 -0.81 11.16 6.24
C ALA A 154 0.71 11.08 6.43
N ASP A 155 1.18 10.89 7.66
CA ASP A 155 2.59 10.70 7.97
C ASP A 155 3.16 9.45 7.26
N ALA A 156 2.43 8.32 7.26
CA ALA A 156 2.86 7.13 6.54
C ALA A 156 3.07 7.39 5.05
N ILE A 157 2.16 8.12 4.39
CA ILE A 157 2.27 8.50 2.98
C ILE A 157 3.49 9.40 2.73
N LEU A 158 3.76 10.35 3.64
CA LEU A 158 4.95 11.21 3.55
C LEU A 158 6.25 10.40 3.68
N PHE A 159 6.33 9.51 4.67
CA PHE A 159 7.51 8.67 4.86
C PHE A 159 7.75 7.73 3.66
N GLU A 160 6.70 7.21 3.03
CA GLU A 160 6.84 6.44 1.79
C GLU A 160 7.43 7.29 0.66
N ALA A 161 6.94 8.51 0.46
CA ALA A 161 7.44 9.44 -0.56
C ALA A 161 8.90 9.87 -0.32
N GLU A 162 9.27 10.14 0.92
CA GLU A 162 10.67 10.43 1.31
C GLU A 162 11.57 9.22 1.09
N THR A 163 11.08 8.02 1.40
CA THR A 163 11.84 6.78 1.21
C THR A 163 12.10 6.51 -0.27
N GLU A 164 11.15 6.80 -1.16
CA GLU A 164 11.36 6.71 -2.61
C GLU A 164 12.52 7.63 -3.06
N LEU A 165 12.55 8.88 -2.61
CA LEU A 165 13.64 9.82 -2.93
C LEU A 165 14.99 9.32 -2.44
N ARG A 166 15.08 8.86 -1.18
CA ARG A 166 16.32 8.30 -0.61
C ARG A 166 16.79 7.07 -1.39
N TRP A 167 15.85 6.22 -1.81
CA TRP A 167 16.17 5.06 -2.61
C TRP A 167 16.69 5.44 -4.00
N LEU A 168 16.10 6.44 -4.66
CA LEU A 168 16.59 6.96 -5.94
C LEU A 168 18.02 7.54 -5.83
N ASP A 169 18.31 8.28 -4.77
CA ASP A 169 19.67 8.77 -4.47
C ASP A 169 20.67 7.62 -4.33
N HIS A 170 20.26 6.57 -3.61
CA HIS A 170 21.08 5.38 -3.46
C HIS A 170 21.31 4.67 -4.80
N VAL A 171 20.29 4.52 -5.64
CA VAL A 171 20.41 3.94 -6.99
C VAL A 171 21.39 4.72 -7.85
N GLU A 172 21.29 6.06 -7.88
CA GLU A 172 22.23 6.90 -8.61
C GLU A 172 23.68 6.70 -8.14
N GLN A 173 23.90 6.63 -6.83
CA GLN A 173 25.25 6.38 -6.28
C GLN A 173 25.76 5.02 -6.70
N ARG A 174 24.94 3.97 -6.67
CA ARG A 174 25.31 2.63 -7.11
C ARG A 174 25.70 2.57 -8.59
N ILE A 175 24.91 3.22 -9.45
CA ILE A 175 25.19 3.28 -10.90
C ILE A 175 26.50 4.07 -11.18
N ARG A 176 26.68 5.22 -10.51
CA ARG A 176 27.94 5.98 -10.62
C ARG A 176 29.14 5.17 -10.16
N HIS A 177 29.02 4.44 -9.07
CA HIS A 177 30.10 3.58 -8.57
C HIS A 177 30.41 2.45 -9.54
N ALA A 178 29.39 1.79 -10.11
CA ALA A 178 29.57 0.75 -11.12
C ALA A 178 30.32 1.28 -12.35
N ARG A 179 29.92 2.45 -12.87
CA ARG A 179 30.60 3.10 -14.01
C ARG A 179 32.07 3.49 -13.70
N HIS A 180 32.31 4.00 -12.48
CA HIS A 180 33.67 4.36 -12.05
C HIS A 180 34.61 3.15 -11.97
N ASN A 181 34.06 1.97 -11.67
CA ASN A 181 34.82 0.73 -11.59
C ASN A 181 34.77 -0.10 -12.89
N ASP A 182 34.42 0.50 -14.02
CA ASP A 182 34.31 -0.15 -15.33
C ASP A 182 33.42 -1.40 -15.33
N VAL A 183 32.45 -1.46 -14.41
CA VAL A 183 31.47 -2.57 -14.38
C VAL A 183 30.53 -2.40 -15.56
N ARG A 184 30.56 -3.37 -16.47
CA ARG A 184 29.62 -3.40 -17.59
C ARG A 184 28.21 -3.71 -17.06
N ILE A 185 27.29 -2.77 -17.19
CA ILE A 185 25.91 -2.92 -16.77
C ILE A 185 24.99 -3.40 -17.90
N ASP A 186 25.38 -3.21 -19.16
CA ASP A 186 24.65 -3.69 -20.33
C ASP A 186 24.74 -5.21 -20.41
N ILE A 187 23.61 -5.89 -20.39
CA ILE A 187 23.53 -7.35 -20.46
C ILE A 187 22.90 -7.73 -21.81
N ALA A 188 23.61 -8.54 -22.58
CA ALA A 188 23.06 -9.10 -23.81
C ALA A 188 21.88 -10.01 -23.48
N PHE A 189 20.87 -10.02 -24.36
CA PHE A 189 19.72 -10.89 -24.19
C PHE A 189 20.20 -12.36 -24.29
N ASP A 190 19.90 -13.12 -23.24
CA ASP A 190 20.21 -14.55 -23.22
C ASP A 190 19.14 -15.32 -24.03
N THR A 191 19.56 -15.92 -25.13
CA THR A 191 18.71 -16.70 -26.03
C THR A 191 18.70 -18.19 -25.69
N ASP A 192 19.53 -18.62 -24.71
CA ASP A 192 19.56 -20.01 -24.31
C ASP A 192 18.30 -20.36 -23.51
N PRO A 193 17.57 -21.40 -23.88
CA PRO A 193 16.36 -21.78 -23.16
C PRO A 193 16.70 -22.19 -21.72
N PRO A 194 15.91 -21.71 -20.72
CA PRO A 194 16.16 -22.06 -19.33
C PRO A 194 16.08 -23.59 -19.15
N ARG A 195 17.12 -24.18 -18.54
CA ARG A 195 17.14 -25.61 -18.24
C ARG A 195 15.97 -25.95 -17.34
N ARG A 196 15.02 -26.75 -17.81
CA ARG A 196 13.87 -27.21 -17.04
C ARG A 196 14.36 -27.92 -15.77
N GLY A 197 13.95 -27.47 -14.61
CA GLY A 197 14.05 -28.20 -13.35
C GLY A 197 15.02 -27.71 -12.29
N ARG A 198 15.73 -26.58 -12.46
CA ARG A 198 16.57 -26.04 -11.39
C ARG A 198 16.08 -24.65 -10.97
N PRO A 199 15.63 -24.46 -9.69
CA PRO A 199 15.31 -23.12 -9.21
C PRO A 199 16.56 -22.22 -9.29
N PRO A 200 16.42 -20.90 -9.58
CA PRO A 200 17.56 -20.00 -9.63
C PRO A 200 18.29 -20.03 -8.29
N ARG A 201 19.59 -20.25 -8.30
CA ARG A 201 20.44 -20.10 -7.12
C ARG A 201 20.46 -18.62 -6.76
N LEU A 202 19.86 -18.28 -5.62
CA LEU A 202 20.06 -16.98 -5.02
C LEU A 202 21.55 -16.82 -4.69
N PRO A 203 22.22 -15.76 -5.13
CA PRO A 203 23.60 -15.51 -4.76
C PRO A 203 23.69 -15.23 -3.26
N GLY A 204 24.49 -16.02 -2.55
CA GLY A 204 24.95 -15.70 -1.20
C GLY A 204 24.22 -16.38 -0.07
N LYS A 205 24.53 -17.65 0.16
CA LYS A 205 24.70 -18.24 1.49
C LYS A 205 25.87 -19.18 1.40
N ASP A 206 27.06 -18.64 1.26
CA ASP A 206 28.26 -19.38 1.66
C ASP A 206 28.37 -19.30 3.17
N ARG A 207 28.41 -20.50 3.74
CA ARG A 207 28.58 -20.78 5.16
C ARG A 207 29.94 -20.31 5.63
N THR A 208 29.98 -19.63 6.70
CA THR A 208 31.00 -19.79 7.75
C THR A 208 30.31 -20.10 9.05
#